data_a8706534eb5db778df2a796c177a1e4e
#
_entry.id   a8706534eb5db778df2a796c177a1e4e
#
_cell.length_a   1.000
_cell.length_b   1.000
_cell.length_c   1.000
_cell.angle_alpha   90.00
_cell.angle_beta   90.00
_cell.angle_gamma   90.00
#
_symmetry.space_group_name_H-M   'P 1'
#
loop_
_entity.id
_entity.type
_entity.pdbx_description
1 polymer ?
#
loop_
_entity_poly.entity_id
_entity_poly.type
_entity_poly.pdbx_seq_one_letter_code
_entity_poly.pdbx_strand_id
1 'polypeptide(L)'
;MLEIEMKFRVDDFRAIEERLAPWHAAPQPPIDETDHYFNAPDRDFAKTDEAFRLRVIGNENRVTYKGPKQGGPTKTRAEIELALEPGPEAAEQWRRLVVALGYRPTAVVQKRRTVYDLQRDGFAMQVCCDE
;
A
#
# COMPACT_ATOMS: atom_id res chain seq x y z
N MET A 1 7.35 12.65 -3.13
CA MET A 1 8.03 11.33 -3.26
C MET A 1 7.43 10.56 -4.41
N LEU A 2 8.23 9.81 -5.13
CA LEU A 2 7.75 8.89 -6.17
C LEU A 2 7.77 7.46 -5.64
N GLU A 3 6.71 6.72 -5.90
CA GLU A 3 6.65 5.28 -5.72
C GLU A 3 6.86 4.61 -7.07
N ILE A 4 7.75 3.64 -7.14
CA ILE A 4 7.99 2.82 -8.33
C ILE A 4 7.69 1.37 -7.95
N GLU A 5 6.67 0.79 -8.57
CA GLU A 5 6.18 -0.53 -8.27
C GLU A 5 5.95 -1.34 -9.53
N MET A 6 6.29 -2.63 -9.49
CA MET A 6 5.86 -3.63 -10.45
C MET A 6 5.06 -4.70 -9.73
N LYS A 7 3.93 -5.06 -10.29
CA LYS A 7 3.02 -6.01 -9.67
C LYS A 7 2.77 -7.21 -10.57
N PHE A 8 2.91 -8.40 -10.02
CA PHE A 8 2.74 -9.66 -10.73
C PHE A 8 1.76 -10.56 -9.99
N ARG A 9 0.94 -11.28 -10.74
CA ARG A 9 0.11 -12.35 -10.20
C ARG A 9 0.90 -13.65 -10.20
N VAL A 10 0.88 -14.37 -9.08
CA VAL A 10 1.53 -15.68 -8.93
C VAL A 10 0.56 -16.65 -8.27
N ASP A 11 0.70 -17.94 -8.60
CA ASP A 11 -0.16 -18.99 -8.02
C ASP A 11 0.37 -19.46 -6.66
N ASP A 12 1.69 -19.36 -6.44
CA ASP A 12 2.36 -19.88 -5.27
C ASP A 12 3.60 -19.02 -5.00
N PHE A 13 3.84 -18.68 -3.74
CA PHE A 13 5.02 -17.91 -3.35
C PHE A 13 6.29 -18.75 -3.23
N ARG A 14 6.19 -20.08 -3.26
CA ARG A 14 7.36 -20.96 -3.15
C ARG A 14 8.42 -20.67 -4.20
N ALA A 15 8.02 -20.48 -5.44
CA ALA A 15 8.94 -20.16 -6.53
C ALA A 15 9.66 -18.82 -6.32
N ILE A 16 8.97 -17.87 -5.72
CA ILE A 16 9.57 -16.56 -5.36
C ILE A 16 10.59 -16.74 -4.24
N GLU A 17 10.24 -17.48 -3.20
CA GLU A 17 11.14 -17.77 -2.07
C GLU A 17 12.41 -18.48 -2.54
N GLU A 18 12.31 -19.45 -3.43
CA GLU A 18 13.44 -20.17 -4.01
C GLU A 18 14.37 -19.24 -4.80
N ARG A 19 13.82 -18.26 -5.52
CA ARG A 19 14.62 -17.28 -6.26
C ARG A 19 15.29 -16.24 -5.37
N LEU A 20 14.70 -15.93 -4.23
CA LEU A 20 15.24 -14.95 -3.29
C LEU A 20 16.33 -15.55 -2.38
N ALA A 21 16.29 -16.85 -2.15
CA ALA A 21 17.26 -17.52 -1.28
C ALA A 21 18.73 -17.26 -1.68
N PRO A 22 19.12 -17.33 -2.98
CA PRO A 22 20.51 -17.04 -3.39
C PRO A 22 20.95 -15.60 -3.11
N TRP A 23 19.99 -14.68 -2.95
CA TRP A 23 20.29 -13.27 -2.67
C TRP A 23 20.31 -12.95 -1.16
N HIS A 24 20.23 -13.98 -0.33
CA HIS A 24 20.18 -13.85 1.13
C HIS A 24 19.05 -12.94 1.64
N ALA A 25 17.97 -12.83 0.86
CA ALA A 25 16.78 -12.12 1.27
C ALA A 25 15.97 -12.99 2.24
N ALA A 26 15.90 -12.58 3.50
CA ALA A 26 15.13 -13.28 4.51
C ALA A 26 13.73 -12.65 4.64
N PRO A 27 12.65 -13.45 4.82
CA PRO A 27 11.33 -12.91 5.09
C PRO A 27 11.30 -12.27 6.47
N GLN A 28 10.64 -11.12 6.56
CA GLN A 28 10.22 -10.56 7.83
C GLN A 28 8.93 -11.25 8.30
N PRO A 29 8.55 -11.16 9.59
CA PRO A 29 7.29 -11.69 10.04
C PRO A 29 6.12 -11.13 9.23
N PRO A 30 5.11 -11.95 8.88
CA PRO A 30 3.94 -11.48 8.14
C PRO A 30 3.22 -10.35 8.85
N ILE A 31 2.70 -9.40 8.11
CA ILE A 31 1.98 -8.24 8.61
C ILE A 31 0.56 -8.28 8.06
N ASP A 32 -0.43 -8.18 8.93
CA ASP A 32 -1.82 -8.03 8.53
C ASP A 32 -2.14 -6.55 8.36
N GLU A 33 -2.63 -6.18 7.17
CA GLU A 33 -2.97 -4.83 6.81
C GLU A 33 -4.45 -4.73 6.44
N THR A 34 -5.10 -3.66 6.87
CA THR A 34 -6.46 -3.33 6.44
C THR A 34 -6.43 -1.96 5.80
N ASP A 35 -6.81 -1.92 4.53
CA ASP A 35 -6.86 -0.70 3.74
C ASP A 35 -8.30 -0.24 3.55
N HIS A 36 -8.59 0.98 3.99
CA HIS A 36 -9.88 1.64 3.78
C HIS A 36 -9.72 2.66 2.67
N TYR A 37 -10.38 2.45 1.53
CA TYR A 37 -10.33 3.34 0.38
C TYR A 37 -11.48 4.31 0.35
N PHE A 38 -11.23 5.51 -0.15
CA PHE A 38 -12.21 6.59 -0.24
C PHE A 38 -12.17 7.23 -1.63
N ASN A 39 -13.33 7.74 -2.05
CA ASN A 39 -13.45 8.52 -3.27
C ASN A 39 -13.72 9.99 -2.92
N ALA A 40 -13.29 10.89 -3.79
CA ALA A 40 -13.41 12.32 -3.57
C ALA A 40 -14.82 12.84 -3.85
N PRO A 41 -15.20 13.98 -3.25
CA PRO A 41 -16.50 14.60 -3.52
C PRO A 41 -16.57 15.33 -4.86
N ASP A 42 -15.43 15.72 -5.43
CA ASP A 42 -15.31 16.56 -6.61
C ASP A 42 -14.93 15.82 -7.89
N ARG A 43 -14.54 14.55 -7.77
CA ARG A 43 -14.12 13.72 -8.90
C ARG A 43 -14.15 12.25 -8.54
N ASP A 44 -14.11 11.39 -9.56
CA ASP A 44 -14.04 9.94 -9.40
C ASP A 44 -12.60 9.47 -9.59
N PHE A 45 -11.99 8.96 -8.53
CA PHE A 45 -10.60 8.49 -8.54
C PHE A 45 -10.36 7.31 -9.49
N ALA A 46 -11.39 6.51 -9.77
CA ALA A 46 -11.29 5.46 -10.77
C ALA A 46 -11.04 6.03 -12.17
N LYS A 47 -11.58 7.20 -12.46
CA LYS A 47 -11.42 7.88 -13.75
C LYS A 47 -10.13 8.70 -13.83
N THR A 48 -9.70 9.25 -12.72
CA THR A 48 -8.50 10.09 -12.65
C THR A 48 -7.23 9.30 -12.33
N ASP A 49 -7.36 7.99 -12.10
CA ASP A 49 -6.25 7.11 -11.71
C ASP A 49 -5.55 7.57 -10.42
N GLU A 50 -6.36 7.96 -9.46
CA GLU A 50 -5.90 8.36 -8.13
C GLU A 50 -6.33 7.33 -7.09
N ALA A 51 -5.67 7.31 -5.95
CA ALA A 51 -6.06 6.49 -4.80
C ALA A 51 -5.88 7.24 -3.50
N PHE A 52 -6.81 7.04 -2.57
CA PHE A 52 -6.77 7.65 -1.24
C PHE A 52 -7.22 6.61 -0.23
N ARG A 53 -6.34 6.31 0.74
CA ARG A 53 -6.60 5.24 1.70
C ARG A 53 -6.11 5.58 3.11
N LEU A 54 -6.79 4.97 4.08
CA LEU A 54 -6.28 4.77 5.43
C LEU A 54 -5.83 3.32 5.55
N ARG A 55 -4.58 3.09 5.88
CA ARG A 55 -4.02 1.77 6.16
C ARG A 55 -3.87 1.59 7.66
N VAL A 56 -4.45 0.52 8.17
CA VAL A 56 -4.32 0.10 9.56
C VAL A 56 -3.40 -1.12 9.62
N ILE A 57 -2.28 -0.99 10.33
CA ILE A 57 -1.30 -2.06 10.55
C ILE A 57 -1.15 -2.21 12.06
N GLY A 58 -1.79 -3.24 12.64
CA GLY A 58 -1.83 -3.36 14.10
C GLY A 58 -2.46 -2.12 14.73
N ASN A 59 -1.67 -1.38 15.51
CA ASN A 59 -2.12 -0.12 16.12
C ASN A 59 -1.74 1.12 15.31
N GLU A 60 -0.97 0.96 14.23
CA GLU A 60 -0.52 2.06 13.38
C GLU A 60 -1.57 2.45 12.34
N ASN A 61 -1.69 3.75 12.11
CA ASN A 61 -2.56 4.32 11.10
C ASN A 61 -1.75 5.16 10.13
N ARG A 62 -1.87 4.90 8.83
CA ARG A 62 -1.19 5.65 7.77
C ARG A 62 -2.18 6.08 6.70
N VAL A 63 -2.14 7.35 6.38
CA VAL A 63 -2.95 7.93 5.31
C VAL A 63 -2.08 8.11 4.08
N THR A 64 -2.54 7.62 2.94
CA THR A 64 -1.79 7.69 1.69
C THR A 64 -2.65 8.24 0.57
N TYR A 65 -2.11 9.22 -0.14
CA TYR A 65 -2.61 9.66 -1.44
C TYR A 65 -1.66 9.22 -2.51
N LYS A 66 -2.19 8.64 -3.60
CA LYS A 66 -1.43 8.29 -4.80
C LYS A 66 -2.01 9.01 -6.00
N GLY A 67 -1.15 9.76 -6.70
CA GLY A 67 -1.51 10.42 -7.95
C GLY A 67 -1.57 9.47 -9.14
N PRO A 68 -1.92 9.97 -10.33
CA PRO A 68 -1.99 9.16 -11.55
C PRO A 68 -0.66 8.49 -11.88
N LYS A 69 -0.73 7.28 -12.45
CA LYS A 69 0.46 6.59 -12.97
C LYS A 69 1.08 7.37 -14.12
N GLN A 70 2.41 7.43 -14.15
CA GLN A 70 3.16 8.21 -15.14
C GLN A 70 3.42 7.45 -16.45
N GLY A 71 2.84 6.25 -16.60
CA GLY A 71 3.05 5.42 -17.79
C GLY A 71 4.30 4.55 -17.68
N GLY A 72 4.52 3.72 -18.71
CA GLY A 72 5.62 2.76 -18.76
C GLY A 72 5.27 1.42 -18.10
N PRO A 73 6.25 0.48 -18.03
CA PRO A 73 6.02 -0.87 -17.53
C PRO A 73 5.87 -0.94 -16.01
N THR A 74 6.25 0.11 -15.29
CA THR A 74 6.15 0.19 -13.84
C THR A 74 5.01 1.12 -13.43
N LYS A 75 4.49 0.91 -12.20
CA LYS A 75 3.55 1.84 -11.58
C LYS A 75 4.32 2.96 -10.89
N THR A 76 4.78 3.95 -11.67
CA THR A 76 5.44 5.14 -11.14
C THR A 76 4.41 6.24 -10.95
N ARG A 77 4.30 6.75 -9.73
CA ARG A 77 3.30 7.76 -9.38
C ARG A 77 3.73 8.57 -8.17
N ALA A 78 3.22 9.79 -8.08
CA ALA A 78 3.42 10.61 -6.89
C ALA A 78 2.68 9.99 -5.70
N GLU A 79 3.31 10.03 -4.54
CA GLU A 79 2.76 9.49 -3.31
C GLU A 79 2.98 10.46 -2.16
N ILE A 80 1.94 10.67 -1.36
CA ILE A 80 2.02 11.42 -0.10
C ILE A 80 1.53 10.49 0.99
N GLU A 81 2.37 10.19 1.97
CA GLU A 81 2.03 9.32 3.08
C GLU A 81 2.27 10.04 4.40
N LEU A 82 1.28 9.97 5.30
CA LEU A 82 1.31 10.58 6.62
C LEU A 82 0.91 9.55 7.67
N ALA A 83 1.64 9.55 8.79
CA ALA A 83 1.23 8.79 9.96
C ALA A 83 0.22 9.62 10.77
N LEU A 84 -0.85 8.94 11.21
CA LEU A 84 -1.77 9.49 12.20
C LEU A 84 -1.36 9.01 13.59
N GLU A 85 -2.01 9.54 14.62
CA GLU A 85 -1.90 8.96 15.95
C GLU A 85 -2.29 7.48 15.93
N PRO A 86 -1.59 6.62 16.71
CA PRO A 86 -1.94 5.22 16.79
C PRO A 86 -3.32 5.00 17.41
N GLY A 87 -3.89 3.85 17.10
CA GLY A 87 -5.08 3.35 17.76
C GLY A 87 -6.35 3.47 16.93
N PRO A 88 -7.37 2.67 17.32
CA PRO A 88 -8.63 2.62 16.58
C PRO A 88 -9.45 3.89 16.71
N GLU A 89 -9.30 4.65 17.80
CA GLU A 89 -10.01 5.91 18.00
C GLU A 89 -9.58 6.97 16.98
N ALA A 90 -8.27 7.13 16.79
CA ALA A 90 -7.73 8.07 15.81
C ALA A 90 -8.16 7.68 14.39
N ALA A 91 -8.14 6.40 14.06
CA ALA A 91 -8.61 5.90 12.77
C ALA A 91 -10.08 6.24 12.54
N GLU A 92 -10.93 6.03 13.54
CA GLU A 92 -12.37 6.32 13.44
C GLU A 92 -12.65 7.82 13.32
N GLN A 93 -11.98 8.63 14.08
CA GLN A 93 -12.11 10.09 14.00
C GLN A 93 -11.69 10.61 12.63
N TRP A 94 -10.60 10.09 12.08
CA TRP A 94 -10.16 10.46 10.75
C TRP A 94 -11.18 10.06 9.68
N ARG A 95 -11.72 8.84 9.74
CA ARG A 95 -12.77 8.42 8.79
C ARG A 95 -13.98 9.34 8.85
N ARG A 96 -14.41 9.70 10.05
CA ARG A 96 -15.53 10.64 10.23
C ARG A 96 -15.22 12.02 9.67
N LEU A 97 -13.98 12.48 9.85
CA LEU A 97 -13.53 13.76 9.31
C LEU A 97 -13.64 13.80 7.78
N VAL A 98 -13.09 12.82 7.10
CA VAL A 98 -13.10 12.82 5.62
C VAL A 98 -14.49 12.62 5.05
N VAL A 99 -15.33 11.82 5.71
CA VAL A 99 -16.74 11.67 5.33
C VAL A 99 -17.50 12.99 5.52
N ALA A 100 -17.24 13.71 6.60
CA ALA A 100 -17.83 15.03 6.83
C ALA A 100 -17.44 16.04 5.75
N LEU A 101 -16.25 15.89 5.15
CA LEU A 101 -15.77 16.71 4.05
C LEU A 101 -16.32 16.25 2.68
N GLY A 102 -17.13 15.21 2.64
CA GLY A 102 -17.77 14.73 1.42
C GLY A 102 -17.08 13.53 0.75
N TYR A 103 -16.02 13.00 1.34
CA TYR A 103 -15.40 11.75 0.83
C TYR A 103 -16.30 10.55 1.12
N ARG A 104 -16.28 9.57 0.24
CA ARG A 104 -17.12 8.37 0.35
C ARG A 104 -16.28 7.11 0.47
N PRO A 105 -16.55 6.25 1.46
CA PRO A 105 -15.93 4.93 1.52
C PRO A 105 -16.30 4.12 0.28
N THR A 106 -15.30 3.46 -0.33
CA THR A 106 -15.50 2.67 -1.56
C THR A 106 -15.17 1.20 -1.37
N ALA A 107 -14.12 0.88 -0.63
CA ALA A 107 -13.69 -0.50 -0.44
C ALA A 107 -12.89 -0.65 0.84
N VAL A 108 -12.93 -1.85 1.39
CA VAL A 108 -12.04 -2.30 2.46
C VAL A 108 -11.31 -3.52 1.96
N VAL A 109 -9.99 -3.49 1.97
CA VAL A 109 -9.14 -4.58 1.52
C VAL A 109 -8.28 -5.06 2.68
N GLN A 110 -8.38 -6.33 3.01
CA GLN A 110 -7.53 -6.98 4.01
C GLN A 110 -6.51 -7.84 3.30
N LYS A 111 -5.26 -7.80 3.76
CA LYS A 111 -4.21 -8.64 3.22
C LYS A 111 -3.18 -8.99 4.27
N ARG A 112 -2.52 -10.12 4.05
CA ARG A 112 -1.35 -10.52 4.80
C ARG A 112 -0.14 -10.35 3.90
N ARG A 113 0.81 -9.54 4.33
CA ARG A 113 2.02 -9.22 3.56
C ARG A 113 3.25 -9.80 4.21
N THR A 114 4.04 -10.52 3.41
CA THR A 114 5.40 -10.91 3.78
C THR A 114 6.38 -10.08 2.97
N VAL A 115 7.28 -9.38 3.65
CA VAL A 115 8.26 -8.48 3.03
C VAL A 115 9.63 -9.11 3.03
N TYR A 116 10.30 -9.08 1.88
CA TYR A 116 11.70 -9.44 1.73
C TYR A 116 12.48 -8.18 1.35
N ASP A 117 13.40 -7.78 2.20
CA ASP A 117 14.33 -6.70 1.89
C ASP A 117 15.59 -7.27 1.24
N LEU A 118 16.00 -6.69 0.13
CA LEU A 118 17.22 -7.12 -0.55
C LEU A 118 17.97 -5.94 -1.14
N GLN A 119 19.28 -6.13 -1.28
CA GLN A 119 20.16 -5.20 -1.98
C GLN A 119 20.90 -5.95 -3.07
N ARG A 120 20.95 -5.37 -4.25
CA ARG A 120 21.68 -5.91 -5.39
C ARG A 120 22.18 -4.76 -6.27
N ASP A 121 23.44 -4.85 -6.68
CA ASP A 121 24.09 -3.87 -7.57
C ASP A 121 23.96 -2.42 -7.07
N GLY A 122 24.04 -2.23 -5.75
CA GLY A 122 23.91 -0.92 -5.11
C GLY A 122 22.49 -0.41 -4.95
N PHE A 123 21.49 -1.20 -5.33
CA PHE A 123 20.08 -0.83 -5.19
C PHE A 123 19.42 -1.59 -4.04
N ALA A 124 18.63 -0.87 -3.24
CA ALA A 124 17.76 -1.46 -2.23
C ALA A 124 16.39 -1.72 -2.85
N MET A 125 15.85 -2.92 -2.64
CA MET A 125 14.54 -3.33 -3.15
C MET A 125 13.75 -4.06 -2.08
N GLN A 126 12.44 -4.02 -2.23
CA GLN A 126 11.52 -4.85 -1.45
C GLN A 126 10.72 -5.74 -2.38
N VAL A 127 10.58 -7.00 -2.00
CA VAL A 127 9.63 -7.92 -2.61
C VAL A 127 8.53 -8.19 -1.59
N CYS A 128 7.29 -7.87 -1.93
CA CYS A 128 6.14 -8.06 -1.08
C CYS A 128 5.27 -9.19 -1.63
N CYS A 129 5.02 -10.21 -0.81
CA CYS A 129 4.10 -11.29 -1.12
C CYS A 129 2.81 -11.05 -0.35
N ASP A 130 1.73 -10.75 -1.07
CA ASP A 130 0.43 -10.40 -0.49
C ASP A 130 -0.57 -11.54 -0.69
N GLU A 131 -1.25 -11.94 0.40
CA GLU A 131 -2.35 -12.91 0.42
C GLU A 131 -3.67 -12.23 0.76
#